data_948d9b8bd934daadd574c6c9b586b4f4
#
_entry.id   948d9b8bd934daadd574c6c9b586b4f4
#
_cell.length_a   1.000
_cell.length_b   1.000
_cell.length_c   1.000
_cell.angle_alpha   90.00
_cell.angle_beta   90.00
_cell.angle_gamma   90.00
#
_symmetry.space_group_name_H-M   'P 1'
#
loop_
_entity.id
_entity.type
_entity.pdbx_description
1 polymer ?
#
loop_
_entity_poly.entity_id
_entity_poly.type
_entity_poly.pdbx_seq_one_letter_code
_entity_poly.pdbx_strand_id
1 'polypeptide(L)'
;VTTSTQTPAPPKSGFNLRTPWNSAPRAARWGVVALCAAVAYLLPNMNVPLLTTQGTDWPTLLFTISVYVLLALGLNVVVGFAGLLDLGYVGFFAVGAYSVALLTSPNSDFGLEWPWLTAVFVAIVATMISGVILGWPTLRLRGDYLAIVTLGFAEIIRVLASDPESIFKGDRGISEIPHPAPFLKDSDGNPIFGVTDARPYYWLGLTLVIIIILGVKNLDRSRVGRAWVAIREDEDAAEAMGVPTFRFKLWAFAIGAAVGGLSGALFAGTQGFINSASFELLFSILILAGVVMGGSGNLPGAILGGVLIAYIPERLRGIRTPEWLPGNLGNQDLFEWRYLLFGMVIILIMIFRPQGLIPSRRRSLELKEREKEVIVGE
;
A
#
# COMPACT_ATOMS: atom_id res chain seq x y z
N VAL A 1 54.45 28.46 17.35
CA VAL A 1 53.06 28.81 17.03
C VAL A 1 52.25 27.54 17.18
N THR A 2 51.64 27.35 18.37
CA THR A 2 50.78 26.25 18.70
C THR A 2 49.35 26.59 18.25
N THR A 3 48.93 26.06 17.11
CA THR A 3 47.51 26.09 16.65
C THR A 3 46.66 25.14 17.49
N SER A 4 45.85 25.67 18.39
CA SER A 4 44.87 24.93 19.14
C SER A 4 43.75 24.49 18.18
N THR A 5 43.71 23.19 17.87
CA THR A 5 42.57 22.55 17.20
C THR A 5 41.35 22.58 18.14
N GLN A 6 40.46 23.52 17.92
CA GLN A 6 39.14 23.53 18.57
C GLN A 6 38.33 22.35 18.03
N THR A 7 38.09 21.38 18.88
CA THR A 7 37.13 20.28 18.62
C THR A 7 35.74 20.93 18.44
N PRO A 8 35.04 20.70 17.31
CA PRO A 8 33.71 21.25 17.11
C PRO A 8 32.74 20.73 18.16
N ALA A 9 31.98 21.63 18.77
CA ALA A 9 30.97 21.30 19.76
C ALA A 9 29.96 20.28 19.21
N PRO A 10 29.54 19.25 19.99
CA PRO A 10 28.59 18.27 19.54
C PRO A 10 27.26 18.96 19.15
N PRO A 11 26.61 18.55 18.03
CA PRO A 11 25.36 19.14 17.61
C PRO A 11 24.30 18.94 18.67
N LYS A 12 23.58 20.02 18.98
CA LYS A 12 22.45 20.03 19.94
C LYS A 12 21.50 18.90 19.62
N SER A 13 21.32 17.95 20.56
CA SER A 13 20.41 16.81 20.41
C SER A 13 18.97 17.34 20.28
N GLY A 14 18.45 17.32 19.05
CA GLY A 14 17.01 17.47 18.82
C GLY A 14 16.26 16.41 19.62
N PHE A 15 15.08 16.74 20.12
CA PHE A 15 14.20 15.90 20.92
C PHE A 15 13.95 14.56 20.20
N ASN A 16 14.62 13.50 20.63
CA ASN A 16 14.67 12.21 19.96
C ASN A 16 13.68 11.27 20.68
N LEU A 17 12.44 11.20 20.22
CA LEU A 17 11.39 10.31 20.73
C LEU A 17 11.78 8.81 20.77
N ARG A 18 12.88 8.43 20.08
CA ARG A 18 13.36 7.04 20.01
C ARG A 18 14.27 6.63 21.16
N THR A 19 14.88 7.56 21.88
CA THR A 19 15.73 7.24 23.03
C THR A 19 14.94 6.58 24.18
N PRO A 20 13.76 7.10 24.57
CA PRO A 20 12.93 6.46 25.60
C PRO A 20 12.35 5.12 25.13
N TRP A 21 12.07 4.96 23.82
CA TRP A 21 11.56 3.70 23.27
C TRP A 21 12.59 2.56 23.32
N ASN A 22 13.86 2.85 23.02
CA ASN A 22 14.91 1.84 23.01
C ASN A 22 15.35 1.43 24.43
N SER A 23 15.19 2.29 25.40
CA SER A 23 15.48 2.02 26.83
C SER A 23 14.32 1.34 27.56
N ALA A 24 13.09 1.37 26.99
CA ALA A 24 11.93 0.76 27.62
C ALA A 24 12.03 -0.79 27.66
N PRO A 25 11.62 -1.44 28.76
CA PRO A 25 11.62 -2.88 28.89
C PRO A 25 10.72 -3.54 27.79
N ARG A 26 11.06 -4.75 27.39
CA ARG A 26 10.32 -5.48 26.35
C ARG A 26 8.81 -5.53 26.62
N ALA A 27 8.42 -5.75 27.87
CA ALA A 27 7.02 -5.77 28.30
C ALA A 27 6.29 -4.44 28.02
N ALA A 28 6.92 -3.29 28.31
CA ALA A 28 6.32 -1.97 28.04
C ALA A 28 6.15 -1.72 26.53
N ARG A 29 7.10 -2.15 25.68
CA ARG A 29 6.97 -2.04 24.21
C ARG A 29 5.80 -2.88 23.68
N TRP A 30 5.67 -4.11 24.15
CA TRP A 30 4.54 -4.98 23.79
C TRP A 30 3.21 -4.42 24.31
N GLY A 31 3.21 -3.85 25.54
CA GLY A 31 2.04 -3.18 26.09
C GLY A 31 1.57 -2.00 25.22
N VAL A 32 2.48 -1.15 24.76
CA VAL A 32 2.12 -0.04 23.84
C VAL A 32 1.60 -0.54 22.50
N VAL A 33 2.23 -1.57 21.92
CA VAL A 33 1.74 -2.17 20.66
C VAL A 33 0.35 -2.78 20.84
N ALA A 34 0.12 -3.50 21.93
CA ALA A 34 -1.19 -4.07 22.25
C ALA A 34 -2.25 -2.99 22.49
N LEU A 35 -1.89 -1.90 23.18
CA LEU A 35 -2.76 -0.75 23.39
C LEU A 35 -3.13 -0.08 22.05
N CYS A 36 -2.15 0.17 21.19
CA CYS A 36 -2.41 0.73 19.85
C CYS A 36 -3.31 -0.19 19.01
N ALA A 37 -3.08 -1.50 19.05
CA ALA A 37 -3.95 -2.47 18.38
C ALA A 37 -5.37 -2.45 18.96
N ALA A 38 -5.52 -2.45 20.28
CA ALA A 38 -6.83 -2.39 20.94
C ALA A 38 -7.58 -1.10 20.56
N VAL A 39 -6.90 0.06 20.57
CA VAL A 39 -7.49 1.33 20.12
C VAL A 39 -7.92 1.24 18.66
N ALA A 40 -7.10 0.65 17.78
CA ALA A 40 -7.45 0.46 16.37
C ALA A 40 -8.71 -0.41 16.20
N TYR A 41 -8.85 -1.50 16.96
CA TYR A 41 -10.07 -2.34 16.93
C TYR A 41 -11.32 -1.64 17.48
N LEU A 42 -11.16 -0.66 18.38
CA LEU A 42 -12.27 0.12 18.93
C LEU A 42 -12.67 1.31 18.05
N LEU A 43 -11.81 1.74 17.12
CA LEU A 43 -12.05 2.90 16.24
C LEU A 43 -13.42 2.90 15.53
N PRO A 44 -13.92 1.79 14.95
CA PRO A 44 -15.20 1.81 14.24
C PRO A 44 -16.40 2.06 15.15
N ASN A 45 -16.24 1.85 16.47
CA ASN A 45 -17.29 2.09 17.46
C ASN A 45 -17.24 3.51 18.04
N MET A 46 -16.15 4.26 17.77
CA MET A 46 -15.94 5.60 18.27
C MET A 46 -16.35 6.62 17.21
N ASN A 47 -17.44 7.35 17.45
CA ASN A 47 -17.75 8.54 16.66
C ASN A 47 -16.81 9.67 17.08
N VAL A 48 -15.75 9.91 16.29
CA VAL A 48 -14.82 11.02 16.52
C VAL A 48 -15.19 12.17 15.58
N PRO A 49 -15.98 13.17 16.04
CA PRO A 49 -16.54 14.20 15.16
C PRO A 49 -15.47 15.05 14.44
N LEU A 50 -14.23 15.06 14.95
CA LEU A 50 -13.11 15.75 14.32
C LEU A 50 -12.58 14.99 13.08
N LEU A 51 -12.72 13.67 13.04
CA LEU A 51 -12.20 12.79 11.98
C LEU A 51 -13.29 12.38 10.97
N THR A 52 -14.55 12.41 11.37
CA THR A 52 -15.70 12.07 10.51
C THR A 52 -16.16 13.29 9.72
N THR A 53 -16.51 13.10 8.45
CA THR A 53 -17.17 14.10 7.60
C THR A 53 -18.66 13.81 7.57
N GLN A 54 -19.49 14.84 7.51
CA GLN A 54 -20.95 14.66 7.39
C GLN A 54 -21.26 13.87 6.11
N GLY A 55 -21.98 12.75 6.24
CA GLY A 55 -22.36 11.89 5.11
C GLY A 55 -21.39 10.75 4.81
N THR A 56 -20.27 10.63 5.51
CA THR A 56 -19.34 9.50 5.34
C THR A 56 -19.62 8.41 6.38
N ASP A 57 -19.79 7.18 5.92
CA ASP A 57 -19.82 6.01 6.80
C ASP A 57 -18.42 5.71 7.32
N TRP A 58 -18.19 5.99 8.61
CA TRP A 58 -16.90 5.87 9.26
C TRP A 58 -16.30 4.45 9.19
N PRO A 59 -17.04 3.36 9.43
CA PRO A 59 -16.53 2.00 9.26
C PRO A 59 -16.09 1.69 7.83
N THR A 60 -16.81 2.14 6.83
CA THR A 60 -16.46 1.97 5.40
C THR A 60 -15.16 2.70 5.05
N LEU A 61 -14.97 3.91 5.58
CA LEU A 61 -13.72 4.65 5.39
C LEU A 61 -12.54 3.90 6.04
N LEU A 62 -12.70 3.43 7.26
CA LEU A 62 -11.67 2.66 7.96
C LEU A 62 -11.31 1.37 7.23
N PHE A 63 -12.31 0.68 6.67
CA PHE A 63 -12.07 -0.48 5.81
C PHE A 63 -11.26 -0.09 4.57
N THR A 64 -11.66 0.97 3.86
CA THR A 64 -10.92 1.49 2.70
C THR A 64 -9.48 1.82 3.07
N ILE A 65 -9.26 2.48 4.21
CA ILE A 65 -7.91 2.74 4.74
C ILE A 65 -7.13 1.43 4.90
N SER A 66 -7.73 0.37 5.43
CA SER A 66 -7.05 -0.92 5.62
C SER A 66 -6.61 -1.55 4.30
N VAL A 67 -7.44 -1.48 3.25
CA VAL A 67 -7.11 -1.95 1.89
C VAL A 67 -5.92 -1.16 1.30
N TYR A 68 -5.97 0.17 1.39
CA TYR A 68 -4.88 1.03 0.89
C TYR A 68 -3.57 0.84 1.67
N VAL A 69 -3.65 0.61 2.97
CA VAL A 69 -2.48 0.28 3.80
C VAL A 69 -1.88 -1.07 3.39
N LEU A 70 -2.71 -2.09 3.10
CA LEU A 70 -2.23 -3.37 2.58
C LEU A 70 -1.51 -3.19 1.24
N LEU A 71 -2.12 -2.44 0.31
CA LEU A 71 -1.52 -2.12 -0.98
C LEU A 71 -0.18 -1.37 -0.82
N ALA A 72 -0.16 -0.36 0.05
CA ALA A 72 1.06 0.40 0.33
C ALA A 72 2.16 -0.46 0.98
N LEU A 73 1.81 -1.39 1.87
CA LEU A 73 2.76 -2.33 2.48
C LEU A 73 3.33 -3.30 1.45
N GLY A 74 2.50 -3.85 0.56
CA GLY A 74 2.96 -4.76 -0.50
C GLY A 74 3.85 -4.05 -1.52
N LEU A 75 3.45 -2.87 -1.98
CA LEU A 75 4.27 -2.04 -2.88
C LEU A 75 5.58 -1.60 -2.20
N ASN A 76 5.56 -1.31 -0.90
CA ASN A 76 6.76 -0.96 -0.15
C ASN A 76 7.77 -2.11 -0.06
N VAL A 77 7.36 -3.37 -0.17
CA VAL A 77 8.29 -4.51 -0.29
C VAL A 77 9.08 -4.41 -1.59
N VAL A 78 8.41 -4.10 -2.70
CA VAL A 78 9.02 -4.02 -4.03
C VAL A 78 9.84 -2.73 -4.18
N VAL A 79 9.20 -1.58 -3.99
CA VAL A 79 9.82 -0.25 -4.20
C VAL A 79 10.69 0.14 -3.02
N GLY A 80 10.21 -0.08 -1.81
CA GLY A 80 10.86 0.39 -0.60
C GLY A 80 12.06 -0.42 -0.17
N PHE A 81 11.95 -1.76 -0.13
CA PHE A 81 13.05 -2.63 0.30
C PHE A 81 13.95 -3.08 -0.83
N ALA A 82 13.38 -3.56 -1.95
CA ALA A 82 14.17 -4.06 -3.08
C ALA A 82 14.63 -2.96 -4.04
N GLY A 83 14.07 -1.74 -3.96
CA GLY A 83 14.44 -0.61 -4.82
C GLY A 83 13.96 -0.73 -6.27
N LEU A 84 12.97 -1.56 -6.53
CA LEU A 84 12.45 -1.82 -7.87
C LEU A 84 11.23 -0.92 -8.13
N LEU A 85 11.29 -0.10 -9.18
CA LEU A 85 10.17 0.78 -9.53
C LEU A 85 9.06 -0.04 -10.21
N ASP A 86 7.89 -0.11 -9.56
CA ASP A 86 6.71 -0.79 -10.06
C ASP A 86 5.56 0.20 -10.22
N LEU A 87 5.16 0.45 -11.47
CA LEU A 87 4.02 1.29 -11.83
C LEU A 87 2.75 0.48 -12.14
N GLY A 88 2.87 -0.84 -12.22
CA GLY A 88 1.79 -1.74 -12.58
C GLY A 88 1.17 -2.47 -11.39
N TYR A 89 1.38 -2.00 -10.16
CA TYR A 89 0.98 -2.72 -8.96
C TYR A 89 -0.53 -3.01 -8.88
N VAL A 90 -1.36 -2.14 -9.49
CA VAL A 90 -2.81 -2.36 -9.62
C VAL A 90 -3.15 -3.63 -10.40
N GLY A 91 -2.28 -4.10 -11.29
CA GLY A 91 -2.45 -5.37 -11.99
C GLY A 91 -2.53 -6.57 -11.04
N PHE A 92 -1.68 -6.61 -10.00
CA PHE A 92 -1.76 -7.67 -8.97
C PHE A 92 -3.02 -7.56 -8.12
N PHE A 93 -3.45 -6.33 -7.80
CA PHE A 93 -4.71 -6.07 -7.14
C PHE A 93 -5.89 -6.59 -7.98
N ALA A 94 -5.89 -6.33 -9.29
CA ALA A 94 -6.90 -6.83 -10.23
C ALA A 94 -6.89 -8.36 -10.32
N VAL A 95 -5.72 -9.00 -10.50
CA VAL A 95 -5.61 -10.47 -10.56
C VAL A 95 -6.18 -11.10 -9.29
N GLY A 96 -5.91 -10.55 -8.10
CA GLY A 96 -6.45 -11.04 -6.84
C GLY A 96 -7.97 -10.91 -6.76
N ALA A 97 -8.51 -9.74 -7.13
CA ALA A 97 -9.95 -9.48 -7.11
C ALA A 97 -10.71 -10.39 -8.09
N TYR A 98 -10.23 -10.48 -9.33
CA TYR A 98 -10.85 -11.34 -10.34
C TYR A 98 -10.70 -12.82 -10.02
N SER A 99 -9.59 -13.27 -9.41
CA SER A 99 -9.45 -14.66 -8.97
C SER A 99 -10.53 -15.04 -7.96
N VAL A 100 -10.82 -14.18 -6.99
CA VAL A 100 -11.92 -14.42 -6.04
C VAL A 100 -13.27 -14.39 -6.77
N ALA A 101 -13.53 -13.38 -7.59
CA ALA A 101 -14.79 -13.24 -8.29
C ALA A 101 -15.11 -14.46 -9.18
N LEU A 102 -14.12 -14.94 -9.95
CA LEU A 102 -14.28 -16.09 -10.84
C LEU A 102 -14.54 -17.40 -10.08
N LEU A 103 -13.96 -17.57 -8.90
CA LEU A 103 -14.10 -18.80 -8.12
C LEU A 103 -15.34 -18.83 -7.23
N THR A 104 -15.86 -17.65 -6.85
CA THR A 104 -16.91 -17.59 -5.83
C THR A 104 -18.27 -17.13 -6.35
N SER A 105 -18.30 -16.30 -7.41
CA SER A 105 -19.55 -15.77 -7.94
C SER A 105 -20.34 -16.82 -8.72
N PRO A 106 -21.65 -16.98 -8.46
CA PRO A 106 -22.53 -17.80 -9.28
C PRO A 106 -22.68 -17.26 -10.72
N ASN A 107 -22.45 -15.96 -10.91
CA ASN A 107 -22.48 -15.31 -12.23
C ASN A 107 -21.17 -15.47 -13.01
N SER A 108 -20.18 -16.20 -12.47
CA SER A 108 -18.94 -16.51 -13.20
C SER A 108 -19.16 -17.66 -14.19
N ASP A 109 -18.36 -17.68 -15.27
CA ASP A 109 -18.44 -18.75 -16.27
C ASP A 109 -17.93 -20.11 -15.72
N PHE A 110 -17.24 -20.11 -14.59
CA PHE A 110 -16.74 -21.34 -13.95
C PHE A 110 -17.77 -22.03 -13.06
N GLY A 111 -18.77 -21.30 -12.51
CA GLY A 111 -19.83 -21.86 -11.67
C GLY A 111 -19.35 -22.67 -10.46
N LEU A 112 -18.18 -22.35 -9.91
CA LEU A 112 -17.53 -23.15 -8.86
C LEU A 112 -18.08 -22.86 -7.46
N GLU A 113 -18.62 -21.67 -7.22
CA GLU A 113 -19.21 -21.20 -5.95
C GLU A 113 -18.40 -21.58 -4.69
N TRP A 114 -17.08 -21.45 -4.78
CA TRP A 114 -16.21 -21.80 -3.66
C TRP A 114 -16.41 -20.85 -2.48
N PRO A 115 -16.21 -21.34 -1.23
CA PRO A 115 -16.19 -20.46 -0.07
C PRO A 115 -15.13 -19.36 -0.23
N TRP A 116 -15.48 -18.11 0.10
CA TRP A 116 -14.61 -16.95 -0.08
C TRP A 116 -13.19 -17.17 0.50
N LEU A 117 -13.09 -17.76 1.70
CA LEU A 117 -11.82 -17.99 2.37
C LEU A 117 -10.87 -18.88 1.55
N THR A 118 -11.38 -19.94 0.91
CA THR A 118 -10.58 -20.82 0.05
C THR A 118 -10.16 -20.11 -1.22
N ALA A 119 -11.05 -19.30 -1.81
CA ALA A 119 -10.76 -18.51 -2.98
C ALA A 119 -9.64 -17.45 -2.72
N VAL A 120 -9.59 -16.87 -1.53
CA VAL A 120 -8.51 -15.94 -1.14
C VAL A 120 -7.14 -16.62 -1.17
N PHE A 121 -7.00 -17.85 -0.68
CA PHE A 121 -5.72 -18.58 -0.77
C PHE A 121 -5.30 -18.83 -2.22
N VAL A 122 -6.25 -19.19 -3.08
CA VAL A 122 -5.98 -19.38 -4.51
C VAL A 122 -5.61 -18.04 -5.17
N ALA A 123 -6.30 -16.95 -4.82
CA ALA A 123 -5.99 -15.61 -5.31
C ALA A 123 -4.56 -15.18 -4.94
N ILE A 124 -4.13 -15.43 -3.71
CA ILE A 124 -2.75 -15.15 -3.26
C ILE A 124 -1.73 -15.95 -4.08
N VAL A 125 -1.98 -17.23 -4.31
CA VAL A 125 -1.09 -18.09 -5.12
C VAL A 125 -1.10 -17.65 -6.59
N ALA A 126 -2.26 -17.36 -7.16
CA ALA A 126 -2.38 -16.88 -8.54
C ALA A 126 -1.63 -15.55 -8.75
N THR A 127 -1.77 -14.60 -7.83
CA THR A 127 -1.04 -13.33 -7.89
C THR A 127 0.46 -13.50 -7.66
N MET A 128 0.87 -14.39 -6.77
CA MET A 128 2.29 -14.77 -6.62
C MET A 128 2.87 -15.31 -7.91
N ILE A 129 2.16 -16.21 -8.58
CA ILE A 129 2.56 -16.79 -9.88
C ILE A 129 2.61 -15.68 -10.94
N SER A 130 1.61 -14.80 -11.03
CA SER A 130 1.64 -13.66 -11.95
C SER A 130 2.83 -12.73 -11.70
N GLY A 131 3.17 -12.48 -10.43
CA GLY A 131 4.36 -11.73 -10.05
C GLY A 131 5.67 -12.41 -10.49
N VAL A 132 5.75 -13.73 -10.39
CA VAL A 132 6.90 -14.50 -10.89
C VAL A 132 6.95 -14.47 -12.43
N ILE A 133 5.81 -14.67 -13.11
CA ILE A 133 5.74 -14.63 -14.58
C ILE A 133 6.17 -13.27 -15.11
N LEU A 134 5.66 -12.19 -14.51
CA LEU A 134 6.07 -10.83 -14.86
C LEU A 134 7.55 -10.57 -14.51
N GLY A 135 7.95 -10.93 -13.29
CA GLY A 135 9.29 -10.66 -12.79
C GLY A 135 10.39 -11.40 -13.56
N TRP A 136 10.13 -12.61 -14.05
CA TRP A 136 11.13 -13.42 -14.75
C TRP A 136 11.78 -12.73 -15.97
N PRO A 137 11.02 -12.18 -16.93
CA PRO A 137 11.61 -11.44 -18.04
C PRO A 137 12.03 -10.01 -17.63
N THR A 138 11.25 -9.34 -16.79
CA THR A 138 11.38 -7.90 -16.54
C THR A 138 12.54 -7.55 -15.62
N LEU A 139 12.88 -8.41 -14.65
CA LEU A 139 13.98 -8.17 -13.72
C LEU A 139 15.39 -8.28 -14.35
N ARG A 140 15.45 -8.69 -15.61
CA ARG A 140 16.66 -8.60 -16.44
C ARG A 140 16.87 -7.20 -17.01
N LEU A 141 15.82 -6.37 -17.04
CA LEU A 141 15.85 -4.99 -17.43
C LEU A 141 16.27 -4.13 -16.24
N ARG A 142 16.98 -3.02 -16.52
CA ARG A 142 17.46 -2.11 -15.47
C ARG A 142 16.65 -0.81 -15.47
N GLY A 143 16.47 -0.26 -14.28
CA GLY A 143 15.94 1.10 -14.09
C GLY A 143 14.53 1.31 -14.65
N ASP A 144 14.35 2.32 -15.46
CA ASP A 144 13.06 2.80 -15.94
C ASP A 144 12.35 1.82 -16.88
N TYR A 145 13.08 0.92 -17.55
CA TYR A 145 12.48 -0.11 -18.41
C TYR A 145 11.60 -1.08 -17.61
N LEU A 146 11.98 -1.40 -16.39
CA LEU A 146 11.15 -2.21 -15.48
C LEU A 146 9.81 -1.54 -15.24
N ALA A 147 9.81 -0.23 -14.93
CA ALA A 147 8.59 0.54 -14.69
C ALA A 147 7.65 0.57 -15.90
N ILE A 148 8.18 0.69 -17.11
CA ILE A 148 7.39 0.68 -18.35
C ILE A 148 6.72 -0.69 -18.55
N VAL A 149 7.44 -1.78 -18.30
CA VAL A 149 6.89 -3.14 -18.50
C VAL A 149 5.86 -3.48 -17.42
N THR A 150 6.06 -3.07 -16.16
CA THR A 150 5.05 -3.28 -15.11
C THR A 150 3.78 -2.47 -15.38
N LEU A 151 3.92 -1.25 -15.89
CA LEU A 151 2.79 -0.44 -16.36
C LEU A 151 2.05 -1.15 -17.50
N GLY A 152 2.78 -1.66 -18.51
CA GLY A 152 2.19 -2.45 -19.59
C GLY A 152 1.45 -3.68 -19.11
N PHE A 153 1.96 -4.37 -18.09
CA PHE A 153 1.29 -5.51 -17.46
C PHE A 153 -0.08 -5.12 -16.87
N ALA A 154 -0.13 -4.06 -16.08
CA ALA A 154 -1.38 -3.60 -15.49
C ALA A 154 -2.40 -3.24 -16.57
N GLU A 155 -1.96 -2.56 -17.63
CA GLU A 155 -2.83 -2.20 -18.75
C GLU A 155 -3.30 -3.43 -19.55
N ILE A 156 -2.45 -4.43 -19.75
CA ILE A 156 -2.85 -5.70 -20.37
C ILE A 156 -3.96 -6.38 -19.53
N ILE A 157 -3.80 -6.46 -18.20
CA ILE A 157 -4.83 -7.03 -17.34
C ILE A 157 -6.14 -6.23 -17.43
N ARG A 158 -6.06 -4.89 -17.45
CA ARG A 158 -7.23 -4.02 -17.58
C ARG A 158 -7.94 -4.22 -18.92
N VAL A 159 -7.18 -4.27 -20.02
CA VAL A 159 -7.73 -4.49 -21.37
C VAL A 159 -8.38 -5.86 -21.49
N LEU A 160 -7.73 -6.91 -20.97
CA LEU A 160 -8.33 -8.25 -20.93
C LEU A 160 -9.61 -8.28 -20.10
N ALA A 161 -9.65 -7.52 -18.99
CA ALA A 161 -10.83 -7.40 -18.15
C ALA A 161 -11.95 -6.58 -18.80
N SER A 162 -11.64 -5.65 -19.72
CA SER A 162 -12.63 -4.83 -20.41
C SER A 162 -13.26 -5.50 -21.65
N ASP A 163 -12.71 -6.62 -22.10
CA ASP A 163 -13.25 -7.38 -23.23
C ASP A 163 -14.56 -8.10 -22.81
N PRO A 164 -15.70 -7.80 -23.48
CA PRO A 164 -17.00 -8.41 -23.17
C PRO A 164 -17.05 -9.92 -23.41
N GLU A 165 -16.24 -10.44 -24.30
CA GLU A 165 -16.17 -11.88 -24.65
C GLU A 165 -15.21 -12.63 -23.71
N SER A 166 -14.46 -11.92 -22.86
CA SER A 166 -13.55 -12.52 -21.88
C SER A 166 -14.32 -13.15 -20.71
N ILE A 167 -13.66 -14.05 -20.01
CA ILE A 167 -14.13 -14.65 -18.75
C ILE A 167 -14.41 -13.59 -17.66
N PHE A 168 -13.89 -12.36 -17.83
CA PHE A 168 -14.06 -11.25 -16.91
C PHE A 168 -15.32 -10.41 -17.16
N LYS A 169 -16.06 -10.68 -18.27
CA LYS A 169 -17.34 -10.04 -18.67
C LYS A 169 -17.28 -8.55 -18.97
N GLY A 170 -16.09 -8.04 -19.22
CA GLY A 170 -15.89 -6.65 -19.65
C GLY A 170 -16.44 -5.62 -18.66
N ASP A 171 -17.07 -4.58 -19.19
CA ASP A 171 -17.66 -3.49 -18.40
C ASP A 171 -18.90 -3.91 -17.62
N ARG A 172 -19.56 -5.02 -18.01
CA ARG A 172 -20.66 -5.60 -17.21
C ARG A 172 -20.16 -6.11 -15.87
N GLY A 173 -18.89 -6.53 -15.80
CA GLY A 173 -18.25 -7.01 -14.60
C GLY A 173 -18.82 -8.32 -14.06
N ILE A 174 -18.33 -8.73 -12.92
CA ILE A 174 -18.80 -9.92 -12.19
C ILE A 174 -19.50 -9.41 -10.91
N SER A 175 -20.76 -9.77 -10.78
CA SER A 175 -21.62 -9.45 -9.63
C SER A 175 -21.83 -10.66 -8.73
N GLU A 176 -22.53 -10.46 -7.62
CA GLU A 176 -22.88 -11.51 -6.66
C GLU A 176 -21.66 -12.25 -6.09
N ILE A 177 -20.55 -11.51 -5.88
CA ILE A 177 -19.39 -12.05 -5.18
C ILE A 177 -19.78 -12.24 -3.71
N PRO A 178 -19.71 -13.46 -3.15
CA PRO A 178 -20.14 -13.69 -1.79
C PRO A 178 -19.24 -12.99 -0.79
N HIS A 179 -19.86 -12.50 0.28
CA HIS A 179 -19.15 -11.88 1.38
C HIS A 179 -18.32 -12.88 2.17
N PRO A 180 -17.25 -12.44 2.86
CA PRO A 180 -16.50 -13.30 3.76
C PRO A 180 -17.43 -13.97 4.79
N ALA A 181 -17.29 -15.30 4.95
CA ALA A 181 -17.98 -16.09 5.96
C ALA A 181 -19.53 -15.85 6.07
N PRO A 182 -20.32 -16.14 5.02
CA PRO A 182 -21.77 -15.96 5.03
C PRO A 182 -22.49 -16.86 6.04
N PHE A 183 -21.80 -17.88 6.56
CA PHE A 183 -22.30 -18.81 7.58
C PHE A 183 -22.24 -18.22 9.01
N LEU A 184 -21.47 -17.17 9.25
CA LEU A 184 -21.41 -16.49 10.54
C LEU A 184 -22.59 -15.52 10.64
N LYS A 185 -23.52 -15.83 11.56
CA LYS A 185 -24.70 -15.01 11.83
C LYS A 185 -24.61 -14.37 13.22
N ASP A 186 -25.13 -13.16 13.32
CA ASP A 186 -25.27 -12.45 14.58
C ASP A 186 -26.44 -13.05 15.42
N SER A 187 -26.58 -12.60 16.66
CA SER A 187 -27.66 -12.97 17.58
C SER A 187 -29.06 -12.83 16.96
N ASP A 188 -29.24 -11.90 16.04
CA ASP A 188 -30.48 -11.61 15.32
C ASP A 188 -30.67 -12.45 14.04
N GLY A 189 -29.74 -13.39 13.75
CA GLY A 189 -29.80 -14.29 12.60
C GLY A 189 -29.33 -13.65 11.27
N ASN A 190 -28.88 -12.39 11.28
CA ASN A 190 -28.35 -11.70 10.11
C ASN A 190 -26.89 -12.10 9.87
N PRO A 191 -26.41 -12.19 8.62
CA PRO A 191 -25.01 -12.45 8.34
C PRO A 191 -24.14 -11.32 8.94
N ILE A 192 -23.06 -11.68 9.66
CA ILE A 192 -22.14 -10.72 10.27
C ILE A 192 -21.49 -9.86 9.18
N PHE A 193 -21.11 -10.47 8.05
CA PHE A 193 -20.63 -9.78 6.86
C PHE A 193 -21.81 -9.45 5.94
N GLY A 194 -22.48 -8.34 6.20
CA GLY A 194 -23.60 -7.84 5.41
C GLY A 194 -23.27 -6.56 4.66
N VAL A 195 -24.20 -6.13 3.81
CA VAL A 195 -24.04 -4.87 3.04
C VAL A 195 -24.20 -3.64 3.95
N THR A 196 -24.89 -3.80 5.08
CA THR A 196 -25.30 -2.67 5.94
C THR A 196 -24.25 -2.25 6.95
N ASP A 197 -23.39 -3.18 7.42
CA ASP A 197 -22.37 -2.90 8.43
C ASP A 197 -20.95 -3.22 7.91
N ALA A 198 -20.14 -2.19 7.77
CA ALA A 198 -18.76 -2.33 7.33
C ALA A 198 -17.78 -2.65 8.48
N ARG A 199 -18.19 -2.68 9.74
CA ARG A 199 -17.32 -2.94 10.90
C ARG A 199 -16.60 -4.29 10.83
N PRO A 200 -17.29 -5.42 10.50
CA PRO A 200 -16.62 -6.72 10.41
C PRO A 200 -15.55 -6.75 9.33
N TYR A 201 -15.80 -6.07 8.19
CA TYR A 201 -14.80 -5.94 7.11
C TYR A 201 -13.57 -5.16 7.55
N TYR A 202 -13.77 -4.08 8.31
CA TYR A 202 -12.65 -3.35 8.89
C TYR A 202 -11.84 -4.23 9.84
N TRP A 203 -12.48 -4.98 10.74
CA TRP A 203 -11.77 -5.88 11.65
C TRP A 203 -10.99 -6.95 10.91
N LEU A 204 -11.55 -7.51 9.85
CA LEU A 204 -10.86 -8.45 8.97
C LEU A 204 -9.67 -7.77 8.30
N GLY A 205 -9.87 -6.60 7.68
CA GLY A 205 -8.81 -5.82 7.03
C GLY A 205 -7.69 -5.45 8.00
N LEU A 206 -8.02 -4.95 9.19
CA LEU A 206 -7.05 -4.61 10.23
C LEU A 206 -6.25 -5.84 10.69
N THR A 207 -6.91 -6.99 10.85
CA THR A 207 -6.23 -8.25 11.20
C THR A 207 -5.21 -8.63 10.13
N LEU A 208 -5.59 -8.55 8.86
CA LEU A 208 -4.69 -8.82 7.74
C LEU A 208 -3.53 -7.82 7.69
N VAL A 209 -3.80 -6.52 7.90
CA VAL A 209 -2.75 -5.49 8.01
C VAL A 209 -1.74 -5.85 9.10
N ILE A 210 -2.20 -6.26 10.29
CA ILE A 210 -1.32 -6.65 11.41
C ILE A 210 -0.48 -7.87 11.02
N ILE A 211 -1.08 -8.89 10.41
CA ILE A 211 -0.37 -10.10 9.95
C ILE A 211 0.72 -9.73 8.93
N ILE A 212 0.39 -8.89 7.94
CA ILE A 212 1.34 -8.45 6.93
C ILE A 212 2.46 -7.60 7.54
N ILE A 213 2.15 -6.68 8.46
CA ILE A 213 3.18 -5.90 9.20
C ILE A 213 4.14 -6.82 9.93
N LEU A 214 3.64 -7.85 10.64
CA LEU A 214 4.48 -8.81 11.34
C LEU A 214 5.33 -9.64 10.38
N GLY A 215 4.74 -10.09 9.25
CA GLY A 215 5.44 -10.82 8.19
C GLY A 215 6.57 -9.99 7.59
N VAL A 216 6.26 -8.79 7.13
CA VAL A 216 7.24 -7.88 6.49
C VAL A 216 8.34 -7.45 7.48
N LYS A 217 8.00 -7.20 8.75
CA LYS A 217 8.99 -6.89 9.80
C LYS A 217 9.95 -8.05 10.06
N ASN A 218 9.46 -9.30 10.05
CA ASN A 218 10.31 -10.48 10.19
C ASN A 218 11.19 -10.67 8.95
N LEU A 219 10.63 -10.41 7.77
CA LEU A 219 11.32 -10.50 6.49
C LEU A 219 12.44 -9.45 6.39
N ASP A 220 12.20 -8.20 6.79
CA ASP A 220 13.22 -7.13 6.85
C ASP A 220 14.44 -7.52 7.71
N ARG A 221 14.22 -8.25 8.79
CA ARG A 221 15.30 -8.74 9.68
C ARG A 221 15.99 -10.01 9.20
N SER A 222 15.45 -10.69 8.20
CA SER A 222 15.95 -11.95 7.67
C SER A 222 17.16 -11.76 6.76
N ARG A 223 17.70 -12.89 6.25
CA ARG A 223 18.72 -12.87 5.21
C ARG A 223 18.21 -12.22 3.92
N VAL A 224 16.92 -12.44 3.59
CA VAL A 224 16.27 -11.88 2.41
C VAL A 224 16.21 -10.36 2.49
N GLY A 225 15.75 -9.81 3.61
CA GLY A 225 15.68 -8.35 3.81
C GLY A 225 17.06 -7.67 3.69
N ARG A 226 18.11 -8.29 4.27
CA ARG A 226 19.47 -7.77 4.13
C ARG A 226 19.97 -7.80 2.67
N ALA A 227 19.65 -8.85 1.93
CA ALA A 227 19.98 -8.94 0.50
C ALA A 227 19.26 -7.85 -0.30
N TRP A 228 17.99 -7.58 -0.03
CA TRP A 228 17.25 -6.50 -0.69
C TRP A 228 17.86 -5.13 -0.44
N VAL A 229 18.28 -4.86 0.79
CA VAL A 229 18.96 -3.60 1.11
C VAL A 229 20.26 -3.46 0.32
N ALA A 230 21.08 -4.51 0.26
CA ALA A 230 22.33 -4.50 -0.52
C ALA A 230 22.08 -4.26 -2.01
N ILE A 231 21.09 -4.95 -2.60
CA ILE A 231 20.69 -4.80 -4.01
C ILE A 231 20.20 -3.37 -4.30
N ARG A 232 19.47 -2.77 -3.37
CA ARG A 232 18.95 -1.41 -3.53
C ARG A 232 20.04 -0.35 -3.46
N GLU A 233 21.08 -0.56 -2.64
CA GLU A 233 22.22 0.36 -2.52
C GLU A 233 23.10 0.30 -3.78
N ASP A 234 23.54 -0.90 -4.16
CA ASP A 234 24.32 -1.15 -5.37
C ASP A 234 24.16 -2.61 -5.81
N GLU A 235 23.47 -2.82 -6.93
CA GLU A 235 23.20 -4.17 -7.45
C GLU A 235 24.46 -4.88 -7.92
N ASP A 236 25.35 -4.15 -8.60
CA ASP A 236 26.58 -4.73 -9.17
C ASP A 236 27.56 -5.11 -8.05
N ALA A 237 27.66 -4.27 -7.00
CA ALA A 237 28.46 -4.60 -5.82
C ALA A 237 27.89 -5.79 -5.04
N ALA A 238 26.56 -5.86 -4.89
CA ALA A 238 25.89 -6.99 -4.22
C ALA A 238 26.16 -8.31 -4.97
N GLU A 239 26.09 -8.28 -6.31
CA GLU A 239 26.37 -9.45 -7.14
C GLU A 239 27.83 -9.87 -7.04
N ALA A 240 28.78 -8.93 -7.07
CA ALA A 240 30.20 -9.18 -6.88
C ALA A 240 30.50 -9.81 -5.50
N MET A 241 29.73 -9.49 -4.47
CA MET A 241 29.80 -10.10 -3.13
C MET A 241 29.09 -11.46 -3.03
N GLY A 242 28.56 -12.01 -4.15
CA GLY A 242 27.96 -13.33 -4.22
C GLY A 242 26.47 -13.37 -3.87
N VAL A 243 25.78 -12.22 -3.82
CA VAL A 243 24.32 -12.17 -3.62
C VAL A 243 23.63 -12.52 -4.94
N PRO A 244 22.78 -13.58 -5.03
CA PRO A 244 22.03 -13.88 -6.24
C PRO A 244 20.88 -12.88 -6.45
N THR A 245 21.21 -11.70 -6.99
CA THR A 245 20.34 -10.52 -7.10
C THR A 245 19.03 -10.81 -7.80
N PHE A 246 19.05 -11.53 -8.92
CA PHE A 246 17.86 -11.92 -9.67
C PHE A 246 16.84 -12.71 -8.81
N ARG A 247 17.30 -13.69 -8.03
CA ARG A 247 16.42 -14.50 -7.17
C ARG A 247 15.77 -13.66 -6.08
N PHE A 248 16.53 -12.77 -5.43
CA PHE A 248 15.99 -11.92 -4.36
C PHE A 248 15.03 -10.87 -4.89
N LYS A 249 15.26 -10.30 -6.07
CA LYS A 249 14.31 -9.41 -6.75
C LYS A 249 13.02 -10.15 -7.07
N LEU A 250 13.10 -11.38 -7.60
CA LEU A 250 11.93 -12.20 -7.92
C LEU A 250 11.09 -12.50 -6.67
N TRP A 251 11.74 -12.77 -5.52
CA TRP A 251 11.05 -12.92 -4.24
C TRP A 251 10.33 -11.64 -3.80
N ALA A 252 10.94 -10.47 -4.01
CA ALA A 252 10.30 -9.20 -3.69
C ALA A 252 9.02 -9.00 -4.52
N PHE A 253 9.07 -9.28 -5.82
CA PHE A 253 7.90 -9.24 -6.70
C PHE A 253 6.82 -10.24 -6.29
N ALA A 254 7.19 -11.49 -6.05
CA ALA A 254 6.24 -12.53 -5.64
C ALA A 254 5.52 -12.19 -4.33
N ILE A 255 6.25 -11.69 -3.33
CA ILE A 255 5.68 -11.32 -2.03
C ILE A 255 4.83 -10.04 -2.17
N GLY A 256 5.32 -9.03 -2.91
CA GLY A 256 4.56 -7.83 -3.20
C GLY A 256 3.24 -8.14 -3.92
N ALA A 257 3.30 -8.97 -4.97
CA ALA A 257 2.14 -9.45 -5.70
C ALA A 257 1.14 -10.21 -4.79
N ALA A 258 1.63 -11.09 -3.91
CA ALA A 258 0.79 -11.81 -2.96
C ALA A 258 -0.02 -10.86 -2.05
N VAL A 259 0.62 -9.78 -1.54
CA VAL A 259 -0.06 -8.78 -0.71
C VAL A 259 -1.03 -7.94 -1.54
N GLY A 260 -0.66 -7.58 -2.79
CA GLY A 260 -1.54 -6.91 -3.75
C GLY A 260 -2.80 -7.73 -4.04
N GLY A 261 -2.62 -9.05 -4.31
CA GLY A 261 -3.72 -9.96 -4.54
C GLY A 261 -4.62 -10.17 -3.33
N LEU A 262 -4.04 -10.26 -2.13
CA LEU A 262 -4.80 -10.32 -0.88
C LEU A 262 -5.68 -9.07 -0.71
N SER A 263 -5.14 -7.89 -1.03
CA SER A 263 -5.89 -6.64 -0.98
C SER A 263 -7.05 -6.64 -1.99
N GLY A 264 -6.81 -7.15 -3.21
CA GLY A 264 -7.83 -7.32 -4.25
C GLY A 264 -8.93 -8.28 -3.86
N ALA A 265 -8.56 -9.42 -3.27
CA ALA A 265 -9.49 -10.42 -2.76
C ALA A 265 -10.40 -9.85 -1.66
N LEU A 266 -9.83 -9.05 -0.75
CA LEU A 266 -10.58 -8.36 0.31
C LEU A 266 -11.54 -7.33 -0.27
N PHE A 267 -11.09 -6.53 -1.24
CA PHE A 267 -11.89 -5.54 -1.94
C PHE A 267 -13.08 -6.18 -2.66
N ALA A 268 -12.85 -7.24 -3.45
CA ALA A 268 -13.89 -7.95 -4.19
C ALA A 268 -14.99 -8.51 -3.27
N GLY A 269 -14.60 -9.15 -2.15
CA GLY A 269 -15.55 -9.71 -1.18
C GLY A 269 -16.38 -8.67 -0.44
N THR A 270 -15.91 -7.41 -0.37
CA THR A 270 -16.65 -6.32 0.29
C THR A 270 -17.57 -5.60 -0.69
N GLN A 271 -17.09 -5.35 -1.91
CA GLN A 271 -17.88 -4.65 -2.93
C GLN A 271 -19.01 -5.52 -3.51
N GLY A 272 -18.84 -6.86 -3.51
CA GLY A 272 -19.80 -7.79 -4.13
C GLY A 272 -19.89 -7.68 -5.65
N PHE A 273 -19.17 -6.72 -6.26
CA PHE A 273 -19.13 -6.42 -7.69
C PHE A 273 -17.77 -5.87 -8.08
N ILE A 274 -17.23 -6.32 -9.21
CA ILE A 274 -16.00 -5.78 -9.80
C ILE A 274 -16.13 -5.67 -11.31
N ASN A 275 -15.51 -4.64 -11.88
CA ASN A 275 -15.39 -4.42 -13.31
C ASN A 275 -14.00 -3.82 -13.66
N SER A 276 -13.73 -3.65 -14.96
CA SER A 276 -12.46 -3.10 -15.48
C SER A 276 -12.14 -1.69 -14.96
N ALA A 277 -13.16 -0.86 -14.76
CA ALA A 277 -13.01 0.52 -14.27
C ALA A 277 -12.50 0.61 -12.82
N SER A 278 -12.64 -0.48 -12.04
CA SER A 278 -12.10 -0.54 -10.66
C SER A 278 -10.57 -0.61 -10.61
N PHE A 279 -9.89 -0.85 -11.73
CA PHE A 279 -8.45 -1.14 -11.81
C PHE A 279 -7.72 -0.20 -12.76
N GLU A 280 -8.04 1.10 -12.69
CA GLU A 280 -7.38 2.12 -13.49
C GLU A 280 -5.90 2.31 -13.09
N LEU A 281 -5.06 2.62 -14.09
CA LEU A 281 -3.64 2.90 -13.88
C LEU A 281 -3.39 4.04 -12.88
N LEU A 282 -4.26 5.05 -12.88
CA LEU A 282 -4.17 6.18 -11.96
C LEU A 282 -4.16 5.73 -10.49
N PHE A 283 -4.87 4.65 -10.16
CA PHE A 283 -4.87 4.06 -8.83
C PHE A 283 -3.49 3.53 -8.43
N SER A 284 -2.76 2.89 -9.37
CA SER A 284 -1.38 2.43 -9.13
C SER A 284 -0.44 3.60 -8.83
N ILE A 285 -0.56 4.68 -9.60
CA ILE A 285 0.23 5.90 -9.41
C ILE A 285 -0.05 6.52 -8.05
N LEU A 286 -1.31 6.58 -7.61
CA LEU A 286 -1.68 7.10 -6.30
C LEU A 286 -1.07 6.28 -5.15
N ILE A 287 -1.11 4.93 -5.24
CA ILE A 287 -0.51 4.07 -4.22
C ILE A 287 1.00 4.28 -4.14
N LEU A 288 1.68 4.34 -5.31
CA LEU A 288 3.11 4.62 -5.36
C LEU A 288 3.44 5.99 -4.74
N ALA A 289 2.66 7.01 -5.14
CA ALA A 289 2.79 8.35 -4.59
C ALA A 289 2.67 8.38 -3.06
N GLY A 290 1.72 7.64 -2.51
CA GLY A 290 1.56 7.52 -1.07
C GLY A 290 2.72 6.82 -0.38
N VAL A 291 3.24 5.74 -0.96
CA VAL A 291 4.42 5.05 -0.41
C VAL A 291 5.63 5.99 -0.42
N VAL A 292 5.84 6.76 -1.49
CA VAL A 292 6.93 7.75 -1.59
C VAL A 292 6.71 8.89 -0.60
N MET A 293 5.51 9.45 -0.54
CA MET A 293 5.13 10.53 0.37
C MET A 293 5.27 10.10 1.84
N GLY A 294 4.82 8.90 2.18
CA GLY A 294 4.94 8.36 3.53
C GLY A 294 6.40 8.08 3.95
N GLY A 295 7.22 7.67 3.00
CA GLY A 295 8.63 7.32 3.15
C GLY A 295 8.93 5.88 2.76
N SER A 296 9.40 5.68 1.53
CA SER A 296 9.73 4.36 0.98
C SER A 296 10.84 3.65 1.78
N GLY A 297 10.70 2.33 1.97
CA GLY A 297 11.65 1.51 2.74
C GLY A 297 11.47 1.62 4.26
N ASN A 298 10.37 2.21 4.72
CA ASN A 298 10.02 2.29 6.13
C ASN A 298 8.56 1.83 6.33
N LEU A 299 8.34 0.82 7.18
CA LEU A 299 6.98 0.31 7.44
C LEU A 299 6.01 1.37 7.97
N PRO A 300 6.34 2.17 9.02
CA PRO A 300 5.46 3.24 9.48
C PRO A 300 5.19 4.31 8.40
N GLY A 301 6.17 4.56 7.53
CA GLY A 301 6.01 5.47 6.40
C GLY A 301 4.98 4.95 5.40
N ALA A 302 5.10 3.69 4.98
CA ALA A 302 4.14 3.07 4.05
C ALA A 302 2.71 3.04 4.63
N ILE A 303 2.56 2.72 5.93
CA ILE A 303 1.27 2.76 6.62
C ILE A 303 0.68 4.17 6.57
N LEU A 304 1.47 5.19 6.95
CA LEU A 304 1.01 6.57 6.91
C LEU A 304 0.61 6.99 5.49
N GLY A 305 1.42 6.62 4.48
CA GLY A 305 1.11 6.88 3.08
C GLY A 305 -0.23 6.27 2.65
N GLY A 306 -0.48 5.00 2.97
CA GLY A 306 -1.74 4.32 2.70
C GLY A 306 -2.94 4.99 3.38
N VAL A 307 -2.78 5.39 4.65
CA VAL A 307 -3.81 6.14 5.39
C VAL A 307 -4.12 7.47 4.70
N LEU A 308 -3.09 8.24 4.33
CA LEU A 308 -3.27 9.56 3.73
C LEU A 308 -3.99 9.49 2.38
N ILE A 309 -3.64 8.52 1.53
CA ILE A 309 -4.28 8.37 0.22
C ILE A 309 -5.77 8.06 0.35
N ALA A 310 -6.15 7.25 1.33
CA ALA A 310 -7.55 6.91 1.54
C ALA A 310 -8.32 8.03 2.25
N TYR A 311 -7.69 8.68 3.24
CA TYR A 311 -8.35 9.63 4.12
C TYR A 311 -8.52 11.03 3.51
N ILE A 312 -7.49 11.55 2.81
CA ILE A 312 -7.50 12.93 2.29
C ILE A 312 -8.65 13.14 1.29
N PRO A 313 -8.87 12.28 0.27
CA PRO A 313 -9.98 12.47 -0.66
C PRO A 313 -11.34 12.50 0.03
N GLU A 314 -11.52 11.65 1.05
CA GLU A 314 -12.77 11.61 1.79
C GLU A 314 -13.01 12.88 2.62
N ARG A 315 -11.95 13.46 3.18
CA ARG A 315 -12.04 14.76 3.88
C ARG A 315 -12.33 15.92 2.93
N LEU A 316 -11.95 15.81 1.66
CA LEU A 316 -12.26 16.83 0.65
C LEU A 316 -13.71 16.73 0.15
N ARG A 317 -14.37 15.58 0.36
CA ARG A 317 -15.77 15.39 0.00
C ARG A 317 -16.65 16.28 0.90
N GLY A 318 -17.52 17.05 0.28
CA GLY A 318 -18.40 17.99 0.99
C GLY A 318 -17.78 19.34 1.34
N ILE A 319 -16.50 19.56 1.08
CA ILE A 319 -15.89 20.90 1.11
C ILE A 319 -16.08 21.52 -0.27
N ARG A 320 -16.84 22.60 -0.34
CA ARG A 320 -17.07 23.33 -1.60
C ARG A 320 -16.07 24.45 -1.77
N THR A 321 -15.68 24.68 -3.03
CA THR A 321 -14.86 25.85 -3.37
C THR A 321 -15.61 27.15 -3.03
N PRO A 322 -14.89 28.19 -2.57
CA PRO A 322 -15.53 29.47 -2.26
C PRO A 322 -16.22 30.08 -3.47
N GLU A 323 -17.39 30.71 -3.26
CA GLU A 323 -18.20 31.32 -4.32
C GLU A 323 -17.52 32.48 -5.07
N TRP A 324 -16.49 33.09 -4.46
CA TRP A 324 -15.76 34.18 -5.06
C TRP A 324 -14.78 33.76 -6.18
N LEU A 325 -14.57 32.45 -6.41
CA LEU A 325 -13.76 32.00 -7.53
C LEU A 325 -14.47 32.28 -8.88
N PRO A 326 -13.75 32.84 -9.86
CA PRO A 326 -14.35 33.24 -11.13
C PRO A 326 -14.74 32.01 -11.96
N GLY A 327 -15.91 32.12 -12.64
CA GLY A 327 -16.41 31.11 -13.59
C GLY A 327 -16.98 29.84 -12.95
N ASN A 328 -16.85 28.72 -13.64
CA ASN A 328 -17.35 27.41 -13.18
C ASN A 328 -16.57 26.80 -12.01
N LEU A 329 -15.59 27.50 -11.44
CA LEU A 329 -14.75 27.01 -10.34
C LEU A 329 -15.39 27.28 -8.96
N GLY A 330 -16.38 28.18 -8.90
CA GLY A 330 -17.12 28.45 -7.66
C GLY A 330 -18.16 27.35 -7.36
N ASN A 331 -18.30 26.98 -6.10
CA ASN A 331 -19.29 26.02 -5.62
C ASN A 331 -19.12 24.56 -6.13
N GLN A 332 -17.90 24.19 -6.59
CA GLN A 332 -17.56 22.81 -6.93
C GLN A 332 -17.07 22.02 -5.71
N ASP A 333 -17.28 20.70 -5.70
CA ASP A 333 -16.75 19.85 -4.66
C ASP A 333 -15.23 19.71 -4.80
N LEU A 334 -14.49 20.00 -3.73
CA LEU A 334 -13.03 19.82 -3.69
C LEU A 334 -12.59 18.37 -3.94
N PHE A 335 -13.50 17.42 -3.82
CA PHE A 335 -13.26 16.03 -4.17
C PHE A 335 -12.89 15.83 -5.65
N GLU A 336 -13.42 16.65 -6.56
CA GLU A 336 -13.06 16.60 -8.00
C GLU A 336 -11.60 17.01 -8.23
N TRP A 337 -11.06 17.86 -7.37
CA TRP A 337 -9.70 18.36 -7.43
C TRP A 337 -8.68 17.45 -6.74
N ARG A 338 -9.11 16.31 -6.21
CA ARG A 338 -8.26 15.40 -5.42
C ARG A 338 -6.95 15.03 -6.12
N TYR A 339 -6.96 14.75 -7.41
CA TYR A 339 -5.76 14.37 -8.15
C TYR A 339 -4.77 15.52 -8.31
N LEU A 340 -5.26 16.73 -8.56
CA LEU A 340 -4.45 17.93 -8.61
C LEU A 340 -3.84 18.25 -7.23
N LEU A 341 -4.63 18.15 -6.18
CA LEU A 341 -4.17 18.39 -4.81
C LEU A 341 -3.12 17.35 -4.40
N PHE A 342 -3.34 16.06 -4.72
CA PHE A 342 -2.33 15.04 -4.48
C PHE A 342 -1.04 15.30 -5.25
N GLY A 343 -1.12 15.62 -6.53
CA GLY A 343 0.05 15.97 -7.35
C GLY A 343 0.83 17.13 -6.74
N MET A 344 0.14 18.19 -6.33
CA MET A 344 0.76 19.34 -5.68
C MET A 344 1.43 18.98 -4.35
N VAL A 345 0.75 18.21 -3.49
CA VAL A 345 1.30 17.77 -2.20
C VAL A 345 2.54 16.90 -2.40
N ILE A 346 2.52 16.00 -3.39
CA ILE A 346 3.68 15.15 -3.71
C ILE A 346 4.87 16.01 -4.15
N ILE A 347 4.65 16.97 -5.07
CA ILE A 347 5.69 17.89 -5.54
C ILE A 347 6.29 18.67 -4.37
N LEU A 348 5.45 19.22 -3.50
CA LEU A 348 5.91 19.95 -2.31
C LEU A 348 6.73 19.05 -1.37
N ILE A 349 6.26 17.82 -1.10
CA ILE A 349 7.01 16.89 -0.26
C ILE A 349 8.34 16.50 -0.92
N MET A 350 8.37 16.25 -2.22
CA MET A 350 9.62 15.91 -2.93
C MET A 350 10.63 17.07 -2.92
N ILE A 351 10.17 18.32 -2.98
CA ILE A 351 11.05 19.50 -2.92
C ILE A 351 11.56 19.74 -1.49
N PHE A 352 10.66 19.76 -0.49
CA PHE A 352 11.01 20.12 0.86
C PHE A 352 11.46 18.96 1.74
N ARG A 353 10.98 17.73 1.45
CA ARG A 353 11.30 16.51 2.20
C ARG A 353 11.42 15.27 1.30
N PRO A 354 12.48 15.18 0.48
CA PRO A 354 12.68 14.05 -0.44
C PRO A 354 12.79 12.70 0.27
N GLN A 355 12.98 12.71 1.58
CA GLN A 355 13.02 11.51 2.44
C GLN A 355 11.62 10.97 2.79
N GLY A 356 10.54 11.69 2.45
CA GLY A 356 9.18 11.41 2.87
C GLY A 356 8.87 11.92 4.29
N LEU A 357 7.60 11.72 4.73
CA LEU A 357 7.12 12.20 6.04
C LEU A 357 7.79 11.47 7.21
N ILE A 358 7.99 10.15 7.08
CA ILE A 358 8.67 9.31 8.09
C ILE A 358 9.86 8.61 7.42
N PRO A 359 11.04 9.28 7.36
CA PRO A 359 12.20 8.72 6.69
C PRO A 359 12.76 7.49 7.39
N SER A 360 13.29 6.54 6.62
CA SER A 360 14.15 5.49 7.16
C SER A 360 15.48 6.11 7.61
N ARG A 361 16.05 5.64 8.71
CA ARG A 361 17.36 6.13 9.21
C ARG A 361 18.46 6.02 8.15
N ARG A 362 18.44 4.95 7.36
CA ARG A 362 19.44 4.71 6.30
C ARG A 362 19.34 5.77 5.23
N ARG A 363 18.15 5.99 4.65
CA ARG A 363 17.95 6.99 3.60
C ARG A 363 18.28 8.42 4.06
N SER A 364 18.06 8.75 5.34
CA SER A 364 18.45 10.04 5.87
C SER A 364 19.95 10.22 6.02
N LEU A 365 20.73 9.14 6.19
CA LEU A 365 22.20 9.17 6.22
C LEU A 365 22.76 9.26 4.80
N GLU A 366 22.28 8.46 3.87
CA GLU A 366 22.68 8.48 2.44
C GLU A 366 22.53 9.88 1.81
N LEU A 367 21.39 10.53 2.05
CA LEU A 367 21.16 11.88 1.52
C LEU A 367 22.08 12.93 2.16
N LYS A 368 22.39 12.79 3.45
CA LYS A 368 23.36 13.67 4.13
C LYS A 368 24.79 13.46 3.67
N GLU A 369 25.16 12.24 3.29
CA GLU A 369 26.49 11.95 2.72
C GLU A 369 26.59 12.54 1.31
N ARG A 370 25.60 12.35 0.44
CA ARG A 370 25.56 12.98 -0.89
C ARG A 370 25.56 14.50 -0.83
N GLU A 371 24.83 15.11 0.10
CA GLU A 371 24.83 16.56 0.32
C GLU A 371 26.23 17.07 0.71
N LYS A 372 26.98 16.32 1.51
CA LYS A 372 28.37 16.64 1.86
C LYS A 372 29.33 16.47 0.68
N GLU A 373 29.14 15.43 -0.14
CA GLU A 373 29.98 15.20 -1.34
C GLU A 373 29.80 16.31 -2.36
N VAL A 374 28.58 16.82 -2.55
CA VAL A 374 28.31 17.95 -3.45
C VAL A 374 28.96 19.24 -2.94
N ILE A 375 28.92 19.48 -1.62
CA ILE A 375 29.52 20.70 -1.00
C ILE A 375 31.05 20.63 -1.00
N VAL A 376 31.64 19.44 -0.92
CA VAL A 376 33.12 19.26 -0.93
C VAL A 376 33.68 19.19 -2.35
N GLY A 377 32.85 18.94 -3.35
CA GLY A 377 33.23 18.89 -4.77
C GLY A 377 33.15 20.24 -5.52
N GLU A 378 32.68 21.31 -4.84
CA GLU A 378 32.84 22.71 -5.25
C GLU A 378 34.06 23.34 -4.56
#